data_3e9c477aa9252aa0c4b77e43cc43bc54
#
_entry.id   3e9c477aa9252aa0c4b77e43cc43bc54
#
_cell.length_a   1.000
_cell.length_b   1.000
_cell.length_c   1.000
_cell.angle_alpha   90.00
_cell.angle_beta   90.00
_cell.angle_gamma   90.00
#
_symmetry.space_group_name_H-M   'P 1'
#
loop_
_entity.id
_entity.type
_entity.pdbx_description
1 polymer ?
#
loop_
_entity_poly.entity_id
_entity_poly.type
_entity_poly.pdbx_seq_one_letter_code
_entity_poly.pdbx_strand_id
1 'polypeptide(L)'
;MLRSLAALLLLSTTALADTADGEALKAMTWDQIEAEAKGGTVNWFMWGGSDTINAYVSDYVAGRLKAEYDITLNRVPITDAAEIVNLILTEKEAGITDAGTVDLIWINGENFRSMQQGDLAFCGYTGLLPNDALVNWQNPAIANDFGVPVEGCEVPWNTVQFAFAHDSAKTPEPPLDMADLIAWIKANPGRFTYPAPPDFTGSAFLRHVFIHAAGGPERLLGPFDQATFNEVSAKTWALLNEIEPFLWREGATYPATVTQLNELFANGEVAFSFNYDPAQFGLAVQAGTWPETTRSYGLTDGTIGNTNYTLIPFNSPNKAAAMVVQNLLLSGEAQLEKAKTEVWGAAPAIEISRTAPEVQAGFAAIITHPSVVPAADLAKAALPELQADWLTAIEKGWAENVGN
;
A
#
# COMPACT_ATOMS: atom_id res chain seq x y z
N MET A 1 -61.07 -37.22 34.52
CA MET A 1 -60.80 -35.80 34.16
C MET A 1 -59.32 -35.66 33.94
N LEU A 2 -58.85 -35.87 32.69
CA LEU A 2 -57.49 -35.65 32.29
C LEU A 2 -57.42 -34.23 31.71
N ARG A 3 -56.55 -33.39 32.29
CA ARG A 3 -56.18 -32.06 31.74
C ARG A 3 -54.86 -32.22 30.98
N SER A 4 -54.89 -32.12 29.66
CA SER A 4 -53.72 -32.05 28.80
C SER A 4 -53.14 -30.61 28.90
N LEU A 5 -51.89 -30.48 29.36
CA LEU A 5 -51.07 -29.27 29.22
C LEU A 5 -50.40 -29.31 27.84
N ALA A 6 -50.80 -28.43 26.97
CA ALA A 6 -50.04 -28.17 25.72
C ALA A 6 -48.93 -27.17 26.03
N ALA A 7 -47.68 -27.62 25.96
CA ALA A 7 -46.49 -26.75 26.03
C ALA A 7 -46.29 -26.11 24.63
N LEU A 8 -46.45 -24.79 24.56
CA LEU A 8 -46.11 -24.00 23.38
C LEU A 8 -44.59 -23.77 23.36
N LEU A 9 -43.88 -24.51 22.52
CA LEU A 9 -42.49 -24.19 22.19
C LEU A 9 -42.45 -22.95 21.31
N LEU A 10 -42.08 -21.82 21.87
CA LEU A 10 -41.67 -20.64 21.09
C LEU A 10 -40.28 -20.95 20.52
N LEU A 11 -40.21 -21.35 19.26
CA LEU A 11 -39.01 -21.30 18.45
C LEU A 11 -38.73 -19.82 18.17
N SER A 12 -37.77 -19.25 18.92
CA SER A 12 -37.10 -18.01 18.55
C SER A 12 -36.27 -18.32 17.31
N THR A 13 -36.78 -18.05 16.14
CA THR A 13 -35.98 -17.90 14.93
C THR A 13 -35.17 -16.63 15.12
N THR A 14 -33.89 -16.77 15.51
CA THR A 14 -32.89 -15.76 15.23
C THR A 14 -32.84 -15.69 13.70
N ALA A 15 -33.48 -14.68 13.13
CA ALA A 15 -33.25 -14.31 11.75
C ALA A 15 -31.76 -13.93 11.69
N LEU A 16 -30.92 -14.80 11.14
CA LEU A 16 -29.67 -14.40 10.54
C LEU A 16 -30.08 -13.37 9.51
N ALA A 17 -29.64 -12.11 9.67
CA ALA A 17 -29.83 -11.10 8.66
C ALA A 17 -29.23 -11.66 7.37
N ASP A 18 -30.09 -11.91 6.38
CA ASP A 18 -29.67 -12.31 5.06
C ASP A 18 -28.77 -11.19 4.54
N THR A 19 -27.44 -11.43 4.46
CA THR A 19 -26.51 -10.45 3.92
C THR A 19 -26.91 -10.24 2.46
N ALA A 20 -27.27 -8.99 2.11
CA ALA A 20 -27.73 -8.66 0.77
C ALA A 20 -26.65 -9.08 -0.23
N ASP A 21 -27.07 -9.79 -1.28
CA ASP A 21 -26.22 -10.13 -2.44
C ASP A 21 -25.51 -8.85 -2.94
N GLY A 22 -24.25 -8.93 -3.31
CA GLY A 22 -23.48 -7.79 -3.79
C GLY A 22 -24.16 -7.00 -4.92
N GLU A 23 -24.91 -7.67 -5.82
CA GLU A 23 -25.70 -7.01 -6.86
C GLU A 23 -26.90 -6.24 -6.28
N ALA A 24 -27.52 -6.74 -5.21
CA ALA A 24 -28.59 -6.03 -4.53
C ALA A 24 -28.06 -4.75 -3.86
N LEU A 25 -26.86 -4.78 -3.26
CA LEU A 25 -26.20 -3.59 -2.69
C LEU A 25 -25.98 -2.49 -3.73
N LYS A 26 -25.58 -2.86 -4.95
CA LYS A 26 -25.36 -1.88 -6.03
C LYS A 26 -26.65 -1.15 -6.47
N ALA A 27 -27.81 -1.70 -6.18
CA ALA A 27 -29.10 -1.07 -6.44
C ALA A 27 -29.63 -0.22 -5.28
N MET A 28 -28.97 -0.21 -4.13
CA MET A 28 -29.35 0.54 -2.93
C MET A 28 -28.93 2.00 -3.01
N THR A 29 -29.64 2.86 -2.28
CA THR A 29 -29.15 4.21 -1.94
C THR A 29 -28.10 4.11 -0.84
N TRP A 30 -27.28 5.17 -0.68
CA TRP A 30 -26.27 5.21 0.39
C TRP A 30 -26.88 5.01 1.78
N ASP A 31 -28.00 5.68 2.06
CA ASP A 31 -28.72 5.55 3.36
C ASP A 31 -29.16 4.09 3.63
N GLN A 32 -29.52 3.34 2.59
CA GLN A 32 -29.88 1.92 2.71
C GLN A 32 -28.63 1.08 2.99
N ILE A 33 -27.49 1.38 2.33
CA ILE A 33 -26.21 0.72 2.59
C ILE A 33 -25.75 0.96 4.03
N GLU A 34 -25.82 2.21 4.54
CA GLU A 34 -25.50 2.52 5.94
C GLU A 34 -26.42 1.77 6.93
N ALA A 35 -27.70 1.68 6.62
CA ALA A 35 -28.65 0.93 7.46
C ALA A 35 -28.33 -0.57 7.51
N GLU A 36 -27.95 -1.16 6.37
CA GLU A 36 -27.52 -2.57 6.24
C GLU A 36 -26.18 -2.82 6.98
N ALA A 37 -25.26 -1.85 6.90
CA ALA A 37 -23.94 -1.93 7.52
C ALA A 37 -23.99 -1.89 9.06
N LYS A 38 -25.07 -1.34 9.64
CA LYS A 38 -25.15 -1.04 11.07
C LYS A 38 -25.06 -2.31 11.94
N GLY A 39 -24.16 -2.27 12.92
CA GLY A 39 -23.90 -3.41 13.80
C GLY A 39 -22.99 -4.47 13.19
N GLY A 40 -22.55 -4.26 11.94
CA GLY A 40 -21.65 -5.18 11.23
C GLY A 40 -20.25 -5.24 11.83
N THR A 41 -19.51 -6.24 11.37
CA THR A 41 -18.10 -6.42 11.71
C THR A 41 -17.30 -6.49 10.42
N VAL A 42 -16.16 -5.77 10.35
CA VAL A 42 -15.26 -5.78 9.20
C VAL A 42 -13.89 -6.30 9.64
N ASN A 43 -13.47 -7.43 9.07
CA ASN A 43 -12.11 -7.95 9.21
C ASN A 43 -11.24 -7.37 8.10
N TRP A 44 -10.42 -6.38 8.44
CA TRP A 44 -9.52 -5.73 7.49
C TRP A 44 -8.11 -6.34 7.59
N PHE A 45 -7.73 -7.07 6.56
CA PHE A 45 -6.41 -7.67 6.40
C PHE A 45 -5.46 -6.65 5.79
N MET A 46 -4.41 -6.28 6.52
CA MET A 46 -3.51 -5.22 6.12
C MET A 46 -2.09 -5.43 6.65
N TRP A 47 -1.12 -4.90 5.93
CA TRP A 47 0.26 -4.91 6.38
C TRP A 47 0.41 -4.30 7.78
N GLY A 48 1.10 -5.02 8.66
CA GLY A 48 1.19 -4.69 10.08
C GLY A 48 2.55 -4.13 10.55
N GLY A 49 3.46 -3.82 9.62
CA GLY A 49 4.85 -3.46 9.93
C GLY A 49 5.09 -2.03 10.45
N SER A 50 4.05 -1.24 10.73
CA SER A 50 4.17 0.12 11.26
C SER A 50 3.16 0.35 12.39
N ASP A 51 3.67 0.63 13.59
CA ASP A 51 2.83 0.90 14.78
C ASP A 51 1.96 2.15 14.61
N THR A 52 2.44 3.18 13.91
CA THR A 52 1.69 4.42 13.64
C THR A 52 0.51 4.18 12.71
N ILE A 53 0.70 3.43 11.62
CA ILE A 53 -0.40 3.02 10.72
C ILE A 53 -1.38 2.13 11.48
N ASN A 54 -0.86 1.18 12.26
CA ASN A 54 -1.67 0.29 13.07
C ASN A 54 -2.55 1.06 14.06
N ALA A 55 -1.99 2.06 14.76
CA ALA A 55 -2.70 2.92 15.69
C ALA A 55 -3.77 3.78 14.97
N TYR A 56 -3.43 4.40 13.83
CA TYR A 56 -4.41 5.15 13.05
C TYR A 56 -5.65 4.31 12.72
N VAL A 57 -5.45 3.07 12.27
CA VAL A 57 -6.57 2.17 11.93
C VAL A 57 -7.31 1.67 13.17
N SER A 58 -6.58 1.20 14.20
CA SER A 58 -7.19 0.55 15.36
C SER A 58 -7.84 1.53 16.34
N ASP A 59 -7.33 2.77 16.42
CA ASP A 59 -7.83 3.77 17.37
C ASP A 59 -8.74 4.79 16.68
N TYR A 60 -8.24 5.49 15.65
CA TYR A 60 -9.02 6.56 15.01
C TYR A 60 -10.12 6.00 14.10
N VAL A 61 -9.76 5.15 13.12
CA VAL A 61 -10.74 4.63 12.15
C VAL A 61 -11.76 3.74 12.85
N ALA A 62 -11.32 2.78 13.65
CA ALA A 62 -12.20 1.87 14.38
C ALA A 62 -13.08 2.62 15.39
N GLY A 63 -12.52 3.61 16.09
CA GLY A 63 -13.26 4.46 17.02
C GLY A 63 -14.39 5.24 16.35
N ARG A 64 -14.12 5.85 15.19
CA ARG A 64 -15.14 6.58 14.40
C ARG A 64 -16.21 5.65 13.85
N LEU A 65 -15.83 4.51 13.28
CA LEU A 65 -16.77 3.52 12.77
C LEU A 65 -17.73 3.04 13.87
N LYS A 66 -17.20 2.76 15.07
CA LYS A 66 -18.03 2.34 16.19
C LYS A 66 -18.97 3.44 16.67
N ALA A 67 -18.48 4.66 16.76
CA ALA A 67 -19.28 5.78 17.28
C ALA A 67 -20.36 6.26 16.30
N GLU A 68 -20.05 6.32 15.00
CA GLU A 68 -20.91 6.93 13.98
C GLU A 68 -21.85 5.91 13.32
N TYR A 69 -21.39 4.65 13.13
CA TYR A 69 -22.11 3.62 12.36
C TYR A 69 -22.40 2.34 13.16
N ASP A 70 -21.95 2.23 14.42
CA ASP A 70 -21.99 1.00 15.22
C ASP A 70 -21.26 -0.20 14.55
N ILE A 71 -20.30 0.06 13.65
CA ILE A 71 -19.49 -0.96 12.99
C ILE A 71 -18.27 -1.30 13.87
N THR A 72 -17.96 -2.60 13.97
CA THR A 72 -16.75 -3.09 14.63
C THR A 72 -15.69 -3.36 13.57
N LEU A 73 -14.54 -2.69 13.65
CA LEU A 73 -13.41 -2.93 12.77
C LEU A 73 -12.35 -3.79 13.48
N ASN A 74 -12.05 -4.94 12.90
CA ASN A 74 -10.96 -5.83 13.33
C ASN A 74 -9.79 -5.69 12.36
N ARG A 75 -8.69 -5.07 12.79
CA ARG A 75 -7.45 -5.06 12.02
C ARG A 75 -6.75 -6.41 12.15
N VAL A 76 -6.55 -7.10 11.04
CA VAL A 76 -5.85 -8.39 10.95
C VAL A 76 -4.48 -8.14 10.29
N PRO A 77 -3.37 -8.20 11.04
CA PRO A 77 -2.05 -7.95 10.46
C PRO A 77 -1.62 -9.10 9.56
N ILE A 78 -1.08 -8.74 8.39
CA ILE A 78 -0.46 -9.67 7.44
C ILE A 78 0.95 -9.22 7.11
N THR A 79 1.76 -10.15 6.63
CA THR A 79 3.11 -9.88 6.13
C THR A 79 3.09 -9.63 4.64
N ASP A 80 2.27 -10.40 3.90
CA ASP A 80 2.17 -10.35 2.44
C ASP A 80 0.70 -10.50 2.01
N ALA A 81 0.25 -9.65 1.09
CA ALA A 81 -1.10 -9.69 0.53
C ALA A 81 -1.35 -10.94 -0.33
N ALA A 82 -0.31 -11.53 -0.93
CA ALA A 82 -0.43 -12.75 -1.73
C ALA A 82 -0.99 -13.93 -0.92
N GLU A 83 -0.69 -14.03 0.39
CA GLU A 83 -1.26 -15.06 1.26
C GLU A 83 -2.78 -14.96 1.33
N ILE A 84 -3.30 -13.73 1.35
CA ILE A 84 -4.73 -13.45 1.46
C ILE A 84 -5.43 -13.65 0.12
N VAL A 85 -4.79 -13.28 -0.99
CA VAL A 85 -5.30 -13.61 -2.35
C VAL A 85 -5.47 -15.13 -2.50
N ASN A 86 -4.48 -15.91 -2.06
CA ASN A 86 -4.55 -17.38 -2.08
C ASN A 86 -5.65 -17.93 -1.15
N LEU A 87 -5.87 -17.33 0.01
CA LEU A 87 -6.98 -17.69 0.91
C LEU A 87 -8.33 -17.48 0.21
N ILE A 88 -8.56 -16.30 -0.38
CA ILE A 88 -9.82 -15.98 -1.08
C ILE A 88 -10.02 -16.90 -2.29
N LEU A 89 -8.97 -17.21 -3.03
CA LEU A 89 -9.02 -18.18 -4.13
C LEU A 89 -9.42 -19.58 -3.64
N THR A 90 -8.82 -20.03 -2.55
CA THR A 90 -9.16 -21.32 -1.92
C THR A 90 -10.63 -21.37 -1.46
N GLU A 91 -11.12 -20.27 -0.87
CA GLU A 91 -12.53 -20.15 -0.49
C GLU A 91 -13.45 -20.23 -1.72
N LYS A 92 -13.09 -19.56 -2.83
CA LYS A 92 -13.82 -19.65 -4.10
C LYS A 92 -13.87 -21.09 -4.62
N GLU A 93 -12.73 -21.78 -4.64
CA GLU A 93 -12.65 -23.19 -5.08
C GLU A 93 -13.45 -24.12 -4.18
N ALA A 94 -13.58 -23.81 -2.89
CA ALA A 94 -14.45 -24.51 -1.96
C ALA A 94 -15.94 -24.16 -2.10
N GLY A 95 -16.31 -23.22 -2.99
CA GLY A 95 -17.67 -22.80 -3.23
C GLY A 95 -18.22 -21.83 -2.17
N ILE A 96 -17.36 -21.15 -1.41
CA ILE A 96 -17.75 -20.14 -0.42
C ILE A 96 -17.98 -18.81 -1.13
N THR A 97 -19.24 -18.41 -1.30
CA THR A 97 -19.64 -17.24 -2.09
C THR A 97 -20.12 -16.04 -1.26
N ASP A 98 -20.49 -16.25 0.01
CA ASP A 98 -21.14 -15.27 0.89
C ASP A 98 -20.73 -15.39 2.37
N ALA A 99 -19.72 -16.19 2.66
CA ALA A 99 -19.22 -16.46 4.01
C ALA A 99 -17.67 -16.45 4.06
N GLY A 100 -17.05 -15.57 3.26
CA GLY A 100 -15.60 -15.43 3.22
C GLY A 100 -15.04 -14.90 4.54
N THR A 101 -13.77 -15.19 4.77
CA THR A 101 -13.05 -14.77 6.00
C THR A 101 -12.63 -13.31 5.95
N VAL A 102 -12.42 -12.76 4.74
CA VAL A 102 -11.86 -11.43 4.51
C VAL A 102 -12.97 -10.48 4.09
N ASP A 103 -13.11 -9.36 4.81
CA ASP A 103 -14.08 -8.33 4.44
C ASP A 103 -13.44 -7.17 3.69
N LEU A 104 -12.21 -6.82 4.04
CA LEU A 104 -11.45 -5.76 3.41
C LEU A 104 -9.97 -6.16 3.38
N ILE A 105 -9.28 -5.86 2.31
CA ILE A 105 -7.84 -6.06 2.17
C ILE A 105 -7.15 -4.77 1.71
N TRP A 106 -5.98 -4.44 2.29
CA TRP A 106 -5.04 -3.48 1.70
C TRP A 106 -4.24 -4.21 0.64
N ILE A 107 -4.29 -3.74 -0.59
CA ILE A 107 -3.76 -4.44 -1.77
C ILE A 107 -3.18 -3.48 -2.79
N ASN A 108 -2.26 -3.97 -3.60
CA ASN A 108 -1.69 -3.27 -4.76
C ASN A 108 -1.14 -4.27 -5.78
N GLY A 109 -0.92 -3.78 -7.00
CA GLY A 109 -0.04 -4.36 -8.01
C GLY A 109 -0.44 -5.74 -8.48
N GLU A 110 0.49 -6.68 -8.43
CA GLU A 110 0.28 -8.04 -8.90
C GLU A 110 -0.80 -8.78 -8.11
N ASN A 111 -0.98 -8.40 -6.85
CA ASN A 111 -2.03 -8.98 -6.01
C ASN A 111 -3.42 -8.53 -6.47
N PHE A 112 -3.61 -7.24 -6.78
CA PHE A 112 -4.84 -6.75 -7.40
C PHE A 112 -5.12 -7.42 -8.75
N ARG A 113 -4.11 -7.50 -9.60
CA ARG A 113 -4.22 -8.20 -10.87
C ARG A 113 -4.66 -9.66 -10.70
N SER A 114 -4.11 -10.36 -9.71
CA SER A 114 -4.49 -11.74 -9.38
C SER A 114 -5.95 -11.82 -8.91
N MET A 115 -6.42 -10.84 -8.11
CA MET A 115 -7.82 -10.73 -7.70
C MET A 115 -8.74 -10.54 -8.91
N GLN A 116 -8.37 -9.67 -9.87
CA GLN A 116 -9.15 -9.48 -11.10
C GLN A 116 -9.19 -10.73 -11.98
N GLN A 117 -8.03 -11.34 -12.24
CA GLN A 117 -7.94 -12.53 -13.08
C GLN A 117 -8.69 -13.73 -12.50
N GLY A 118 -8.76 -13.80 -11.19
CA GLY A 118 -9.50 -14.85 -10.46
C GLY A 118 -10.99 -14.54 -10.27
N ASP A 119 -11.51 -13.39 -10.71
CA ASP A 119 -12.84 -12.88 -10.35
C ASP A 119 -13.07 -12.96 -8.83
N LEU A 120 -12.12 -12.45 -8.04
CA LEU A 120 -12.11 -12.52 -6.58
C LEU A 120 -12.55 -11.21 -5.92
N ALA A 121 -12.76 -10.14 -6.70
CA ALA A 121 -13.10 -8.81 -6.23
C ALA A 121 -14.59 -8.52 -6.37
N PHE A 122 -15.15 -7.78 -5.42
CA PHE A 122 -16.42 -7.10 -5.57
C PHE A 122 -16.16 -5.76 -6.26
N CYS A 123 -16.78 -5.54 -7.43
CA CYS A 123 -16.48 -4.40 -8.30
C CYS A 123 -17.73 -3.60 -8.68
N GLY A 124 -17.56 -2.38 -9.20
CA GLY A 124 -18.63 -1.56 -9.77
C GLY A 124 -19.50 -0.86 -8.72
N TYR A 125 -19.02 -0.73 -7.48
CA TYR A 125 -19.74 -0.08 -6.38
C TYR A 125 -19.14 1.26 -5.95
N THR A 126 -17.90 1.57 -6.31
CA THR A 126 -17.15 2.73 -5.74
C THR A 126 -17.87 4.05 -5.96
N GLY A 127 -18.53 4.24 -7.12
CA GLY A 127 -19.32 5.42 -7.39
C GLY A 127 -20.58 5.61 -6.50
N LEU A 128 -20.92 4.63 -5.66
CA LEU A 128 -21.99 4.75 -4.66
C LEU A 128 -21.49 5.41 -3.36
N LEU A 129 -20.16 5.43 -3.14
CA LEU A 129 -19.56 6.03 -1.97
C LEU A 129 -19.66 7.57 -2.06
N PRO A 130 -20.29 8.28 -1.12
CA PRO A 130 -20.41 9.74 -1.19
C PRO A 130 -19.06 10.47 -1.34
N ASN A 131 -18.00 9.96 -0.71
CA ASN A 131 -16.66 10.56 -0.75
C ASN A 131 -15.86 10.16 -1.99
N ASP A 132 -16.38 9.31 -2.88
CA ASP A 132 -15.78 9.03 -4.20
C ASP A 132 -15.63 10.30 -5.04
N ALA A 133 -16.53 11.27 -4.87
CA ALA A 133 -16.46 12.59 -5.51
C ALA A 133 -15.19 13.39 -5.17
N LEU A 134 -14.49 13.05 -4.08
CA LEU A 134 -13.23 13.66 -3.69
C LEU A 134 -12.03 13.07 -4.45
N VAL A 135 -12.18 11.88 -5.03
CA VAL A 135 -11.10 11.19 -5.76
C VAL A 135 -10.95 11.77 -7.16
N ASN A 136 -9.71 11.96 -7.59
CA ASN A 136 -9.41 12.37 -8.97
C ASN A 136 -9.14 11.16 -9.87
N TRP A 137 -10.20 10.51 -10.32
CA TRP A 137 -10.11 9.38 -11.25
C TRP A 137 -9.54 9.71 -12.64
N GLN A 138 -9.30 10.99 -12.95
CA GLN A 138 -8.59 11.41 -14.17
C GLN A 138 -7.06 11.31 -14.01
N ASN A 139 -6.57 11.18 -12.76
CA ASN A 139 -5.16 10.95 -12.51
C ASN A 139 -4.83 9.48 -12.79
N PRO A 140 -3.98 9.16 -13.79
CA PRO A 140 -3.64 7.78 -14.13
C PRO A 140 -3.00 7.00 -12.97
N ALA A 141 -2.29 7.68 -12.06
CA ALA A 141 -1.68 7.06 -10.89
C ALA A 141 -2.70 6.62 -9.82
N ILE A 142 -3.95 7.08 -9.93
CA ILE A 142 -5.07 6.69 -9.05
C ILE A 142 -6.06 5.78 -9.78
N ALA A 143 -6.24 6.00 -11.09
CA ALA A 143 -7.17 5.22 -11.90
C ALA A 143 -6.62 3.84 -12.30
N ASN A 144 -5.33 3.60 -12.10
CA ASN A 144 -4.68 2.33 -12.41
C ASN A 144 -3.79 1.91 -11.25
N ASP A 145 -3.87 0.64 -10.89
CA ASP A 145 -2.95 -0.02 -9.99
C ASP A 145 -1.93 -0.82 -10.81
N PHE A 146 -0.65 -0.44 -10.75
CA PHE A 146 0.43 -1.00 -11.59
C PHE A 146 0.02 -1.14 -13.06
N GLY A 147 -0.58 -0.07 -13.62
CA GLY A 147 -1.02 -0.02 -15.00
C GLY A 147 -2.26 -0.86 -15.33
N VAL A 148 -2.89 -1.48 -14.33
CA VAL A 148 -4.17 -2.20 -14.45
C VAL A 148 -5.29 -1.26 -14.03
N PRO A 149 -6.30 -1.00 -14.87
CA PRO A 149 -7.44 -0.14 -14.50
C PRO A 149 -8.18 -0.71 -13.29
N VAL A 150 -8.46 0.15 -12.29
CA VAL A 150 -9.14 -0.28 -11.06
C VAL A 150 -10.64 -0.55 -11.27
N GLU A 151 -11.27 0.05 -12.27
CA GLU A 151 -12.64 -0.21 -12.76
C GLU A 151 -13.72 -0.35 -11.67
N GLY A 152 -13.59 0.43 -10.59
CA GLY A 152 -14.52 0.38 -9.47
C GLY A 152 -14.40 -0.84 -8.56
N CYS A 153 -13.27 -1.55 -8.59
CA CYS A 153 -12.95 -2.67 -7.69
C CYS A 153 -12.16 -2.23 -6.46
N GLU A 154 -11.43 -1.13 -6.56
CA GLU A 154 -10.56 -0.62 -5.51
C GLU A 154 -10.90 0.80 -5.12
N VAL A 155 -10.67 1.12 -3.85
CA VAL A 155 -10.80 2.46 -3.29
C VAL A 155 -9.43 2.92 -2.80
N PRO A 156 -8.89 4.05 -3.33
CA PRO A 156 -7.59 4.57 -2.91
C PRO A 156 -7.69 5.13 -1.49
N TRP A 157 -6.66 4.95 -0.66
CA TRP A 157 -6.67 5.50 0.68
C TRP A 157 -5.44 6.34 1.04
N ASN A 158 -4.31 6.17 0.35
CA ASN A 158 -3.18 7.10 0.37
C ASN A 158 -2.31 6.96 -0.88
N THR A 159 -1.56 8.01 -1.18
CA THR A 159 -0.50 7.97 -2.21
C THR A 159 0.86 7.93 -1.54
N VAL A 160 1.83 7.32 -2.19
CA VAL A 160 3.20 7.19 -1.73
C VAL A 160 4.17 7.41 -2.90
N GLN A 161 5.41 7.80 -2.60
CA GLN A 161 6.47 7.89 -3.59
C GLN A 161 7.80 7.49 -2.96
N PHE A 162 8.54 6.65 -3.65
CA PHE A 162 9.81 6.14 -3.19
C PHE A 162 10.80 7.27 -2.92
N ALA A 163 11.42 7.24 -1.76
CA ALA A 163 12.45 8.20 -1.36
C ALA A 163 13.59 7.50 -0.62
N PHE A 164 14.78 8.08 -0.73
CA PHE A 164 15.97 7.68 0.01
C PHE A 164 16.10 8.52 1.28
N ALA A 165 16.67 7.92 2.33
CA ALA A 165 17.07 8.59 3.55
C ALA A 165 18.55 8.39 3.81
N HIS A 166 19.24 9.42 4.34
CA HIS A 166 20.62 9.39 4.74
C HIS A 166 20.84 10.19 6.03
N ASP A 167 21.93 9.92 6.75
CA ASP A 167 22.40 10.75 7.85
C ASP A 167 23.27 11.88 7.28
N SER A 168 22.76 13.11 7.22
CA SER A 168 23.45 14.26 6.65
C SER A 168 24.73 14.65 7.40
N ALA A 169 24.90 14.22 8.64
CA ALA A 169 26.15 14.40 9.38
C ALA A 169 27.26 13.45 8.91
N LYS A 170 26.90 12.26 8.39
CA LYS A 170 27.85 11.25 7.92
C LYS A 170 28.00 11.23 6.40
N THR A 171 26.92 11.53 5.69
CA THR A 171 26.86 11.59 4.22
C THR A 171 26.26 12.94 3.82
N PRO A 172 27.02 14.05 3.93
CA PRO A 172 26.50 15.40 3.67
C PRO A 172 26.09 15.62 2.21
N GLU A 173 26.71 14.92 1.28
CA GLU A 173 26.44 14.97 -0.16
C GLU A 173 26.00 13.58 -0.63
N PRO A 174 24.70 13.24 -0.57
CA PRO A 174 24.21 11.98 -1.04
C PRO A 174 24.20 11.92 -2.58
N PRO A 175 24.29 10.74 -3.19
CA PRO A 175 24.11 10.58 -4.63
C PRO A 175 22.68 10.97 -5.04
N LEU A 176 22.56 11.77 -6.12
CA LEU A 176 21.29 12.36 -6.52
C LEU A 176 20.62 11.67 -7.73
N ASP A 177 21.31 10.76 -8.38
CA ASP A 177 20.76 9.92 -9.44
C ASP A 177 21.30 8.48 -9.30
N MET A 178 20.79 7.57 -10.12
CA MET A 178 21.17 6.14 -10.02
C MET A 178 22.63 5.91 -10.42
N ALA A 179 23.16 6.65 -11.39
CA ALA A 179 24.57 6.52 -11.80
C ALA A 179 25.52 6.96 -10.68
N ASP A 180 25.22 8.06 -10.01
CA ASP A 180 25.94 8.55 -8.85
C ASP A 180 25.84 7.58 -7.66
N LEU A 181 24.66 6.96 -7.45
CA LEU A 181 24.47 5.95 -6.40
C LEU A 181 25.36 4.73 -6.65
N ILE A 182 25.41 4.23 -7.88
CA ILE A 182 26.28 3.11 -8.27
C ILE A 182 27.76 3.46 -8.06
N ALA A 183 28.19 4.66 -8.43
CA ALA A 183 29.54 5.14 -8.21
C ALA A 183 29.84 5.28 -6.71
N TRP A 184 28.90 5.79 -5.93
CA TRP A 184 29.01 5.93 -4.48
C TRP A 184 29.17 4.58 -3.78
N ILE A 185 28.38 3.57 -4.17
CA ILE A 185 28.47 2.19 -3.63
C ILE A 185 29.88 1.62 -3.81
N LYS A 186 30.46 1.74 -5.01
CA LYS A 186 31.82 1.27 -5.30
C LYS A 186 32.89 2.04 -4.50
N ALA A 187 32.67 3.32 -4.26
CA ALA A 187 33.61 4.16 -3.47
C ALA A 187 33.46 3.93 -1.96
N ASN A 188 32.37 3.35 -1.48
CA ASN A 188 32.07 3.15 -0.07
C ASN A 188 31.68 1.69 0.24
N PRO A 189 32.60 0.73 0.08
CA PRO A 189 32.27 -0.70 0.25
C PRO A 189 31.65 -1.02 1.61
N GLY A 190 30.66 -1.89 1.60
CA GLY A 190 29.96 -2.34 2.81
C GLY A 190 28.92 -1.36 3.36
N ARG A 191 28.71 -0.19 2.71
CA ARG A 191 27.87 0.87 3.26
C ARG A 191 26.47 0.98 2.61
N PHE A 192 26.14 0.09 1.68
CA PHE A 192 24.83 0.02 1.01
C PHE A 192 24.34 -1.41 0.92
N THR A 193 23.04 -1.58 1.02
CA THR A 193 22.31 -2.82 0.67
C THR A 193 20.86 -2.47 0.35
N TYR A 194 20.09 -3.47 -0.09
CA TYR A 194 18.66 -3.38 -0.36
C TYR A 194 17.97 -4.68 0.08
N PRO A 195 16.67 -4.65 0.43
CA PRO A 195 15.94 -5.87 0.74
C PRO A 195 15.85 -6.81 -0.45
N ALA A 196 15.95 -8.11 -0.21
CA ALA A 196 15.75 -9.11 -1.25
C ALA A 196 14.26 -9.15 -1.67
N PRO A 197 13.95 -9.34 -2.97
CA PRO A 197 12.61 -9.75 -3.35
C PRO A 197 12.15 -11.03 -2.59
N PRO A 198 10.86 -11.19 -2.30
CA PRO A 198 9.74 -10.37 -2.75
C PRO A 198 9.40 -9.15 -1.87
N ASP A 199 10.31 -8.66 -1.00
CA ASP A 199 10.03 -7.43 -0.26
C ASP A 199 9.63 -6.30 -1.22
N PHE A 200 8.47 -5.69 -0.98
CA PHE A 200 7.86 -4.71 -1.89
C PHE A 200 8.79 -3.51 -2.16
N THR A 201 9.50 -3.03 -1.13
CA THR A 201 10.42 -1.88 -1.23
C THR A 201 11.73 -2.29 -1.90
N GLY A 202 12.23 -3.48 -1.63
CA GLY A 202 13.40 -4.04 -2.31
C GLY A 202 13.12 -4.27 -3.80
N SER A 203 11.96 -4.81 -4.14
CA SER A 203 11.49 -4.95 -5.51
C SER A 203 11.38 -3.60 -6.23
N ALA A 204 10.94 -2.54 -5.52
CA ALA A 204 10.93 -1.18 -6.06
C ALA A 204 12.34 -0.67 -6.40
N PHE A 205 13.32 -0.89 -5.51
CA PHE A 205 14.71 -0.56 -5.80
C PHE A 205 15.20 -1.24 -7.08
N LEU A 206 14.89 -2.53 -7.27
CA LEU A 206 15.25 -3.24 -8.50
C LEU A 206 14.60 -2.64 -9.75
N ARG A 207 13.33 -2.19 -9.65
CA ARG A 207 12.66 -1.48 -10.76
C ARG A 207 13.36 -0.18 -11.12
N HIS A 208 13.86 0.58 -10.14
CA HIS A 208 14.68 1.78 -10.41
C HIS A 208 15.98 1.43 -11.14
N VAL A 209 16.70 0.37 -10.72
CA VAL A 209 17.89 -0.11 -11.43
C VAL A 209 17.55 -0.58 -12.85
N PHE A 210 16.41 -1.24 -13.03
CA PHE A 210 15.93 -1.71 -14.33
C PHE A 210 15.58 -0.56 -15.27
N ILE A 211 14.89 0.48 -14.75
CA ILE A 211 14.59 1.73 -15.49
C ILE A 211 15.89 2.43 -15.90
N HIS A 212 16.85 2.53 -15.00
CA HIS A 212 18.17 3.10 -15.30
C HIS A 212 18.88 2.32 -16.40
N ALA A 213 18.90 0.99 -16.34
CA ALA A 213 19.52 0.12 -17.35
C ALA A 213 18.80 0.21 -18.73
N ALA A 214 17.51 0.53 -18.74
CA ALA A 214 16.73 0.79 -19.95
C ALA A 214 17.01 2.16 -20.58
N GLY A 215 17.63 3.09 -19.82
CA GLY A 215 17.87 4.47 -20.24
C GLY A 215 16.66 5.40 -20.02
N GLY A 216 15.71 4.98 -19.17
CA GLY A 216 14.47 5.69 -18.82
C GLY A 216 13.26 4.76 -18.83
N PRO A 217 12.09 5.25 -18.36
CA PRO A 217 10.89 4.43 -18.22
C PRO A 217 10.14 4.17 -19.54
N GLU A 218 10.35 4.96 -20.59
CA GLU A 218 9.48 5.04 -21.78
C GLU A 218 9.25 3.68 -22.46
N ARG A 219 10.28 2.84 -22.48
CA ARG A 219 10.22 1.49 -23.08
C ARG A 219 9.50 0.46 -22.21
N LEU A 220 9.25 0.80 -20.95
CA LEU A 220 8.74 -0.11 -19.90
C LEU A 220 7.30 0.21 -19.48
N LEU A 221 6.74 1.35 -19.94
CA LEU A 221 5.40 1.82 -19.53
C LEU A 221 4.24 1.10 -20.23
N GLY A 222 4.52 0.21 -21.18
CA GLY A 222 3.51 -0.58 -21.87
C GLY A 222 3.38 -1.99 -21.31
N PRO A 223 2.56 -2.83 -21.95
CA PRO A 223 2.50 -4.26 -21.67
C PRO A 223 3.89 -4.89 -21.70
N PHE A 224 4.07 -5.92 -20.89
CA PHE A 224 5.33 -6.66 -20.84
C PHE A 224 5.75 -7.15 -22.22
N ASP A 225 7.01 -6.82 -22.61
CA ASP A 225 7.63 -7.28 -23.83
C ASP A 225 8.89 -8.11 -23.54
N GLN A 226 8.85 -9.36 -23.88
CA GLN A 226 9.93 -10.31 -23.60
C GLN A 226 11.26 -9.93 -24.26
N ALA A 227 11.23 -9.31 -25.46
CA ALA A 227 12.45 -8.91 -26.15
C ALA A 227 13.13 -7.73 -25.45
N THR A 228 12.36 -6.73 -25.05
CA THR A 228 12.81 -5.60 -24.24
C THR A 228 13.32 -6.08 -22.88
N PHE A 229 12.58 -6.98 -22.23
CA PHE A 229 13.02 -7.55 -20.95
C PHE A 229 14.37 -8.24 -21.08
N ASN A 230 14.59 -9.10 -22.08
CA ASN A 230 15.83 -9.81 -22.27
C ASN A 230 17.04 -8.87 -22.50
N GLU A 231 16.83 -7.77 -23.24
CA GLU A 231 17.88 -6.77 -23.47
C GLU A 231 18.22 -6.01 -22.19
N VAL A 232 17.20 -5.50 -21.48
CA VAL A 232 17.39 -4.64 -20.31
C VAL A 232 17.87 -5.47 -19.10
N SER A 233 17.29 -6.65 -18.89
CA SER A 233 17.67 -7.53 -17.78
C SER A 233 19.13 -7.96 -17.84
N ALA A 234 19.67 -8.23 -19.02
CA ALA A 234 21.08 -8.57 -19.16
C ALA A 234 22.01 -7.43 -18.65
N LYS A 235 21.65 -6.17 -18.92
CA LYS A 235 22.38 -5.00 -18.41
C LYS A 235 22.17 -4.83 -16.91
N THR A 236 20.94 -5.03 -16.43
CA THR A 236 20.57 -4.92 -15.02
C THR A 236 21.34 -5.93 -14.16
N TRP A 237 21.34 -7.21 -14.56
CA TRP A 237 22.07 -8.25 -13.81
C TRP A 237 23.57 -8.01 -13.85
N ALA A 238 24.13 -7.60 -14.99
CA ALA A 238 25.54 -7.23 -15.08
C ALA A 238 25.90 -6.11 -14.11
N LEU A 239 25.04 -5.08 -13.99
CA LEU A 239 25.23 -3.95 -13.08
C LEU A 239 25.11 -4.38 -11.61
N LEU A 240 24.08 -5.17 -11.25
CA LEU A 240 23.89 -5.64 -9.89
C LEU A 240 25.04 -6.54 -9.44
N ASN A 241 25.50 -7.48 -10.29
CA ASN A 241 26.66 -8.34 -10.01
C ASN A 241 27.97 -7.53 -9.92
N GLU A 242 28.09 -6.44 -10.68
CA GLU A 242 29.26 -5.55 -10.59
C GLU A 242 29.34 -4.84 -9.24
N ILE A 243 28.20 -4.41 -8.67
CA ILE A 243 28.18 -3.72 -7.37
C ILE A 243 28.11 -4.68 -6.18
N GLU A 244 27.72 -5.94 -6.38
CA GLU A 244 27.53 -6.92 -5.30
C GLU A 244 28.72 -7.05 -4.34
N PRO A 245 30.00 -7.13 -4.79
CA PRO A 245 31.16 -7.18 -3.89
C PRO A 245 31.35 -5.96 -3.02
N PHE A 246 30.68 -4.83 -3.34
CA PHE A 246 30.74 -3.58 -2.60
C PHE A 246 29.56 -3.37 -1.67
N LEU A 247 28.55 -4.27 -1.71
CA LEU A 247 27.40 -4.20 -0.82
C LEU A 247 27.77 -4.59 0.62
N TRP A 248 26.87 -4.30 1.55
CA TRP A 248 26.96 -4.76 2.93
C TRP A 248 27.19 -6.29 2.95
N ARG A 249 28.17 -6.71 3.76
CA ARG A 249 28.65 -8.12 3.82
C ARG A 249 29.05 -8.69 2.45
N GLU A 250 29.56 -7.84 1.57
CA GLU A 250 30.01 -8.22 0.24
C GLU A 250 28.91 -8.91 -0.62
N GLY A 251 27.64 -8.57 -0.37
CA GLY A 251 26.50 -9.19 -1.06
C GLY A 251 26.17 -10.62 -0.65
N ALA A 252 26.92 -11.20 0.32
CA ALA A 252 26.69 -12.59 0.75
C ALA A 252 25.29 -12.82 1.39
N THR A 253 24.60 -11.74 1.77
CA THR A 253 23.23 -11.78 2.28
C THR A 253 22.57 -10.42 2.11
N TYR A 254 21.25 -10.42 2.02
CA TYR A 254 20.41 -9.26 1.87
C TYR A 254 19.39 -9.19 3.04
N PRO A 255 18.97 -7.99 3.49
CA PRO A 255 17.83 -7.88 4.40
C PRO A 255 16.61 -8.58 3.79
N ALA A 256 15.85 -9.29 4.60
CA ALA A 256 14.62 -9.93 4.13
C ALA A 256 13.45 -8.95 4.00
N THR A 257 13.52 -7.80 4.70
CA THR A 257 12.45 -6.79 4.73
C THR A 257 13.02 -5.38 4.80
N VAL A 258 12.22 -4.40 4.40
CA VAL A 258 12.53 -2.97 4.60
C VAL A 258 12.73 -2.63 6.09
N THR A 259 12.04 -3.32 6.99
CA THR A 259 12.21 -3.15 8.44
C THR A 259 13.65 -3.49 8.86
N GLN A 260 14.20 -4.59 8.36
CA GLN A 260 15.62 -4.94 8.61
C GLN A 260 16.60 -3.94 8.00
N LEU A 261 16.31 -3.40 6.80
CA LEU A 261 17.11 -2.32 6.23
C LEU A 261 17.09 -1.07 7.12
N ASN A 262 15.92 -0.71 7.66
CA ASN A 262 15.77 0.40 8.59
C ASN A 262 16.59 0.20 9.87
N GLU A 263 16.67 -1.02 10.41
CA GLU A 263 17.51 -1.37 11.57
C GLU A 263 19.00 -1.23 11.26
N LEU A 264 19.45 -1.69 10.07
CA LEU A 264 20.84 -1.52 9.64
C LEU A 264 21.23 -0.04 9.51
N PHE A 265 20.32 0.79 8.99
CA PHE A 265 20.51 2.23 8.91
C PHE A 265 20.55 2.86 10.31
N ALA A 266 19.62 2.54 11.19
CA ALA A 266 19.56 3.01 12.57
C ALA A 266 20.87 2.71 13.34
N ASN A 267 21.39 1.50 13.15
CA ASN A 267 22.67 1.06 13.75
C ASN A 267 23.90 1.67 13.09
N GLY A 268 23.73 2.35 11.94
CA GLY A 268 24.82 2.95 11.18
C GLY A 268 25.65 1.91 10.42
N GLU A 269 25.16 0.71 10.20
CA GLU A 269 25.81 -0.32 9.39
C GLU A 269 25.80 0.05 7.90
N VAL A 270 24.69 0.63 7.42
CA VAL A 270 24.57 1.18 6.07
C VAL A 270 24.35 2.69 6.11
N ALA A 271 24.61 3.37 5.00
CA ALA A 271 24.53 4.83 4.88
C ALA A 271 23.15 5.31 4.42
N PHE A 272 22.37 4.44 3.81
CA PHE A 272 21.06 4.75 3.26
C PHE A 272 20.02 3.76 3.72
N SER A 273 18.81 4.26 3.91
CA SER A 273 17.58 3.50 3.84
C SER A 273 16.66 4.11 2.78
N PHE A 274 15.59 3.45 2.43
CA PHE A 274 14.61 3.96 1.48
C PHE A 274 13.23 3.34 1.76
N ASN A 275 12.18 4.05 1.37
CA ASN A 275 10.81 3.61 1.56
C ASN A 275 9.90 4.31 0.55
N TYR A 276 8.75 3.71 0.27
CA TYR A 276 7.66 4.36 -0.46
C TYR A 276 6.95 5.45 0.36
N ASP A 277 6.98 5.34 1.69
CA ASP A 277 6.37 6.31 2.59
C ASP A 277 7.44 7.12 3.34
N PRO A 278 7.84 8.30 2.82
CA PRO A 278 8.86 9.15 3.45
C PRO A 278 8.48 9.64 4.85
N ALA A 279 7.20 9.63 5.21
CA ALA A 279 6.75 10.01 6.55
C ALA A 279 7.36 9.11 7.63
N GLN A 280 7.61 7.84 7.31
CA GLN A 280 8.25 6.88 8.22
C GLN A 280 9.63 7.36 8.69
N PHE A 281 10.35 8.12 7.88
CA PHE A 281 11.66 8.68 8.28
C PHE A 281 11.52 9.73 9.38
N GLY A 282 10.52 10.62 9.26
CA GLY A 282 10.21 11.61 10.28
C GLY A 282 9.75 10.98 11.58
N LEU A 283 8.90 9.95 11.50
CA LEU A 283 8.42 9.20 12.65
C LEU A 283 9.55 8.48 13.37
N ALA A 284 10.49 7.86 12.65
CA ALA A 284 11.65 7.19 13.23
C ALA A 284 12.58 8.17 13.96
N VAL A 285 12.75 9.39 13.43
CA VAL A 285 13.52 10.46 14.11
C VAL A 285 12.77 10.94 15.35
N GLN A 286 11.47 11.18 15.29
CA GLN A 286 10.66 11.59 16.45
C GLN A 286 10.65 10.54 17.57
N ALA A 287 10.66 9.28 17.21
CA ALA A 287 10.79 8.16 18.15
C ALA A 287 12.21 8.01 18.75
N GLY A 288 13.17 8.77 18.25
CA GLY A 288 14.59 8.67 18.69
C GLY A 288 15.28 7.39 18.21
N THR A 289 14.72 6.67 17.26
CA THR A 289 15.32 5.46 16.68
C THR A 289 16.29 5.77 15.55
N TRP A 290 16.11 6.90 14.86
CA TRP A 290 17.00 7.40 13.82
C TRP A 290 17.66 8.74 14.22
N PRO A 291 18.84 9.08 13.65
CA PRO A 291 19.52 10.33 13.94
C PRO A 291 18.68 11.57 13.60
N GLU A 292 18.75 12.63 14.42
CA GLU A 292 18.10 13.93 14.13
C GLU A 292 18.62 14.59 12.83
N THR A 293 19.81 14.20 12.40
CA THR A 293 20.45 14.62 11.15
C THR A 293 19.95 13.86 9.91
N THR A 294 19.01 12.93 10.08
CA THR A 294 18.38 12.25 8.95
C THR A 294 17.70 13.24 8.01
N ARG A 295 17.92 13.07 6.71
CA ARG A 295 17.26 13.81 5.62
C ARG A 295 16.85 12.81 4.55
N SER A 296 15.73 13.10 3.87
CA SER A 296 15.30 12.30 2.74
C SER A 296 15.25 13.10 1.44
N TYR A 297 15.30 12.39 0.32
CA TYR A 297 15.32 12.96 -1.02
C TYR A 297 14.82 11.94 -2.05
N GLY A 298 14.39 12.43 -3.22
CA GLY A 298 14.16 11.63 -4.42
C GLY A 298 15.34 11.73 -5.36
N LEU A 299 15.52 10.72 -6.22
CA LEU A 299 16.49 10.80 -7.30
C LEU A 299 16.04 11.78 -8.38
N THR A 300 16.99 12.49 -9.00
CA THR A 300 16.72 13.46 -10.07
C THR A 300 16.32 12.81 -11.39
N ASP A 301 16.73 11.56 -11.63
CA ASP A 301 16.30 10.71 -12.72
C ASP A 301 14.95 10.00 -12.44
N GLY A 302 14.39 10.27 -11.27
CA GLY A 302 13.04 9.95 -10.86
C GLY A 302 12.93 8.85 -9.83
N THR A 303 11.80 8.89 -9.11
CA THR A 303 11.41 7.83 -8.17
C THR A 303 9.97 7.39 -8.40
N ILE A 304 9.73 6.09 -8.25
CA ILE A 304 8.42 5.48 -8.52
C ILE A 304 7.41 5.94 -7.47
N GLY A 305 6.26 6.44 -7.95
CA GLY A 305 5.08 6.73 -7.13
C GLY A 305 4.05 5.62 -7.24
N ASN A 306 3.27 5.44 -6.17
CA ASN A 306 2.24 4.42 -6.09
C ASN A 306 1.01 4.94 -5.31
N THR A 307 -0.13 4.31 -5.55
CA THR A 307 -1.35 4.50 -4.76
C THR A 307 -1.65 3.22 -3.99
N ASN A 308 -1.98 3.35 -2.72
CA ASN A 308 -2.44 2.23 -1.91
C ASN A 308 -3.96 2.16 -1.95
N TYR A 309 -4.48 0.94 -2.08
CA TYR A 309 -5.91 0.70 -2.21
C TYR A 309 -6.43 -0.23 -1.12
N THR A 310 -7.75 -0.17 -0.97
CA THR A 310 -8.53 -1.17 -0.25
C THR A 310 -9.51 -1.83 -1.20
N LEU A 311 -9.68 -3.14 -1.07
CA LEU A 311 -10.54 -3.96 -1.92
C LEU A 311 -11.46 -4.82 -1.07
N ILE A 312 -12.71 -4.97 -1.49
CA ILE A 312 -13.69 -5.90 -0.89
C ILE A 312 -13.68 -7.19 -1.70
N PRO A 313 -13.41 -8.37 -1.10
CA PRO A 313 -13.53 -9.64 -1.79
C PRO A 313 -14.98 -9.97 -2.22
N PHE A 314 -15.11 -10.73 -3.30
CA PHE A 314 -16.42 -11.14 -3.86
C PHE A 314 -17.31 -11.86 -2.85
N ASN A 315 -16.71 -12.63 -1.93
CA ASN A 315 -17.37 -13.50 -0.96
C ASN A 315 -17.45 -12.94 0.45
N SER A 316 -17.09 -11.65 0.66
CA SER A 316 -17.26 -11.01 1.97
C SER A 316 -18.73 -11.03 2.41
N PRO A 317 -19.04 -11.49 3.62
CA PRO A 317 -20.40 -11.41 4.18
C PRO A 317 -20.79 -10.00 4.63
N ASN A 318 -19.83 -9.09 4.74
CA ASN A 318 -19.99 -7.76 5.33
C ASN A 318 -19.73 -6.61 4.32
N LYS A 319 -20.10 -6.82 3.04
CA LYS A 319 -19.82 -5.84 1.95
C LYS A 319 -20.35 -4.44 2.26
N ALA A 320 -21.57 -4.30 2.78
CA ALA A 320 -22.14 -3.01 3.15
C ALA A 320 -21.29 -2.29 4.21
N ALA A 321 -20.88 -3.00 5.26
CA ALA A 321 -20.05 -2.45 6.31
C ALA A 321 -18.64 -2.08 5.77
N ALA A 322 -18.05 -2.89 4.89
CA ALA A 322 -16.78 -2.61 4.24
C ALA A 322 -16.85 -1.37 3.33
N MET A 323 -17.96 -1.16 2.61
CA MET A 323 -18.21 0.07 1.84
C MET A 323 -18.24 1.31 2.74
N VAL A 324 -18.86 1.22 3.94
CA VAL A 324 -18.87 2.33 4.91
C VAL A 324 -17.46 2.60 5.44
N VAL A 325 -16.64 1.57 5.71
CA VAL A 325 -15.22 1.74 6.06
C VAL A 325 -14.49 2.50 4.95
N GLN A 326 -14.62 2.09 3.70
CA GLN A 326 -13.96 2.75 2.57
C GLN A 326 -14.42 4.19 2.39
N ASN A 327 -15.71 4.47 2.53
CA ASN A 327 -16.24 5.83 2.48
C ASN A 327 -15.65 6.71 3.60
N LEU A 328 -15.54 6.18 4.82
CA LEU A 328 -14.87 6.90 5.92
C LEU A 328 -13.40 7.18 5.61
N LEU A 329 -12.67 6.21 5.06
CA LEU A 329 -11.25 6.38 4.68
C LEU A 329 -11.05 7.47 3.62
N LEU A 330 -12.01 7.68 2.72
CA LEU A 330 -12.01 8.76 1.74
C LEU A 330 -12.45 10.11 2.30
N SER A 331 -13.03 10.18 3.51
CA SER A 331 -13.50 11.46 4.06
C SER A 331 -12.34 12.44 4.23
N GLY A 332 -12.63 13.73 4.02
CA GLY A 332 -11.61 14.78 4.18
C GLY A 332 -10.97 14.80 5.56
N GLU A 333 -11.76 14.53 6.60
CA GLU A 333 -11.32 14.47 7.99
C GLU A 333 -10.37 13.27 8.24
N ALA A 334 -10.71 12.08 7.72
CA ALA A 334 -9.86 10.89 7.88
C ALA A 334 -8.55 11.05 7.10
N GLN A 335 -8.61 11.65 5.92
CA GLN A 335 -7.44 11.97 5.12
C GLN A 335 -6.56 13.02 5.80
N LEU A 336 -7.16 14.05 6.39
CA LEU A 336 -6.44 15.08 7.16
C LEU A 336 -5.79 14.47 8.42
N GLU A 337 -6.51 13.62 9.16
CA GLU A 337 -5.99 13.02 10.39
C GLU A 337 -4.72 12.21 10.11
N LYS A 338 -4.76 11.32 9.10
CA LYS A 338 -3.58 10.50 8.78
C LYS A 338 -2.42 11.31 8.18
N ALA A 339 -2.70 12.49 7.60
CA ALA A 339 -1.67 13.36 7.04
C ALA A 339 -0.90 14.14 8.12
N LYS A 340 -1.41 14.22 9.34
CA LYS A 340 -0.69 14.86 10.45
C LYS A 340 0.61 14.13 10.76
N THR A 341 1.70 14.88 10.90
CA THR A 341 3.05 14.34 11.12
C THR A 341 3.16 13.50 12.41
N GLU A 342 2.37 13.85 13.44
CA GLU A 342 2.31 13.12 14.71
C GLU A 342 1.45 11.85 14.67
N VAL A 343 0.66 11.65 13.61
CA VAL A 343 -0.21 10.47 13.44
C VAL A 343 0.44 9.48 12.49
N TRP A 344 0.62 9.86 11.22
CA TRP A 344 1.27 9.03 10.22
C TRP A 344 2.08 9.87 9.21
N GLY A 345 1.56 11.04 8.80
CA GLY A 345 2.17 11.89 7.77
C GLY A 345 1.90 11.43 6.34
N ALA A 346 0.92 10.53 6.14
CA ALA A 346 0.61 9.96 4.83
C ALA A 346 0.07 11.01 3.86
N ALA A 347 0.50 10.96 2.61
CA ALA A 347 -0.06 11.80 1.56
C ALA A 347 -1.52 11.36 1.24
N PRO A 348 -2.42 12.32 0.97
CA PRO A 348 -3.82 12.02 0.72
C PRO A 348 -4.04 11.36 -0.64
N ALA A 349 -5.10 10.54 -0.74
CA ALA A 349 -5.59 9.97 -2.00
C ALA A 349 -6.75 10.76 -2.63
N ILE A 350 -7.06 11.93 -2.07
CA ILE A 350 -8.17 12.80 -2.50
C ILE A 350 -7.67 14.15 -2.98
N GLU A 351 -8.48 14.82 -3.78
CA GLU A 351 -8.26 16.22 -4.14
C GLU A 351 -8.65 17.13 -2.97
N ILE A 352 -7.66 17.68 -2.27
CA ILE A 352 -7.88 18.56 -1.11
C ILE A 352 -8.80 19.75 -1.47
N SER A 353 -8.68 20.30 -2.68
CA SER A 353 -9.50 21.41 -3.16
C SER A 353 -11.00 21.12 -3.24
N ARG A 354 -11.39 19.83 -3.25
CA ARG A 354 -12.80 19.40 -3.24
C ARG A 354 -13.36 19.19 -1.83
N THR A 355 -12.52 19.29 -0.80
CA THR A 355 -12.94 19.12 0.60
C THR A 355 -13.52 20.41 1.19
N ALA A 356 -14.11 20.32 2.38
CA ALA A 356 -14.59 21.46 3.12
C ALA A 356 -13.46 22.46 3.45
N PRO A 357 -13.73 23.77 3.54
CA PRO A 357 -12.72 24.80 3.81
C PRO A 357 -11.90 24.55 5.08
N GLU A 358 -12.51 23.97 6.10
CA GLU A 358 -11.88 23.65 7.38
C GLU A 358 -10.82 22.54 7.19
N VAL A 359 -11.10 21.54 6.35
CA VAL A 359 -10.19 20.46 6.01
C VAL A 359 -9.02 21.00 5.18
N GLN A 360 -9.30 21.86 4.18
CA GLN A 360 -8.26 22.53 3.39
C GLN A 360 -7.31 23.35 4.27
N ALA A 361 -7.88 24.13 5.23
CA ALA A 361 -7.09 24.90 6.19
C ALA A 361 -6.24 23.98 7.10
N GLY A 362 -6.80 22.83 7.50
CA GLY A 362 -6.09 21.82 8.26
C GLY A 362 -4.87 21.29 7.52
N PHE A 363 -5.02 20.89 6.24
CA PHE A 363 -3.90 20.44 5.40
C PHE A 363 -2.84 21.54 5.23
N ALA A 364 -3.25 22.79 5.02
CA ALA A 364 -2.33 23.93 4.88
C ALA A 364 -1.55 24.24 6.17
N ALA A 365 -2.03 23.79 7.32
CA ALA A 365 -1.39 23.99 8.62
C ALA A 365 -0.40 22.86 8.99
N ILE A 366 -0.35 21.75 8.23
CA ILE A 366 0.57 20.64 8.51
C ILE A 366 2.01 21.11 8.30
N ILE A 367 2.85 20.89 9.31
CA ILE A 367 4.28 21.14 9.25
C ILE A 367 4.99 19.81 8.97
N THR A 368 5.60 19.71 7.80
CA THR A 368 6.39 18.54 7.43
C THR A 368 7.65 18.45 8.29
N HIS A 369 7.96 17.28 8.82
CA HIS A 369 9.18 17.06 9.59
C HIS A 369 10.43 17.32 8.72
N PRO A 370 11.52 17.94 9.26
CA PRO A 370 12.73 18.25 8.47
C PRO A 370 13.41 17.02 7.82
N SER A 371 13.18 15.82 8.34
CA SER A 371 13.69 14.56 7.75
C SER A 371 12.88 14.06 6.57
N VAL A 372 11.71 14.66 6.31
CA VAL A 372 10.78 14.24 5.25
C VAL A 372 10.88 15.18 4.09
N VAL A 373 11.22 14.67 2.92
CA VAL A 373 11.23 15.46 1.68
C VAL A 373 9.81 15.91 1.36
N PRO A 374 9.57 17.19 1.04
CA PRO A 374 8.24 17.66 0.67
C PRO A 374 7.67 16.90 -0.53
N ALA A 375 6.41 16.47 -0.45
CA ALA A 375 5.75 15.73 -1.53
C ALA A 375 5.79 16.49 -2.87
N ALA A 376 5.70 17.83 -2.86
CA ALA A 376 5.83 18.67 -4.06
C ALA A 376 7.23 18.60 -4.70
N ASP A 377 8.28 18.30 -3.93
CA ASP A 377 9.63 18.13 -4.46
C ASP A 377 9.80 16.73 -5.07
N LEU A 378 9.28 15.69 -4.43
CA LEU A 378 9.24 14.33 -5.01
C LEU A 378 8.44 14.29 -6.32
N ALA A 379 7.30 14.94 -6.36
CA ALA A 379 6.41 14.95 -7.53
C ALA A 379 7.07 15.52 -8.80
N LYS A 380 8.14 16.33 -8.68
CA LYS A 380 8.88 16.90 -9.83
C LYS A 380 9.55 15.83 -10.69
N ALA A 381 9.89 14.69 -10.09
CA ALA A 381 10.54 13.57 -10.76
C ALA A 381 9.81 12.25 -10.44
N ALA A 382 8.47 12.28 -10.41
CA ALA A 382 7.67 11.08 -10.20
C ALA A 382 7.70 10.18 -11.44
N LEU A 383 8.03 8.90 -11.23
CA LEU A 383 7.92 7.85 -12.22
C LEU A 383 6.65 7.04 -11.95
N PRO A 384 5.92 6.61 -12.99
CA PRO A 384 4.83 5.67 -12.82
C PRO A 384 5.36 4.28 -12.47
N GLU A 385 4.53 3.48 -11.82
CA GLU A 385 4.80 2.05 -11.64
C GLU A 385 4.79 1.30 -12.97
N LEU A 386 5.62 0.27 -13.05
CA LEU A 386 5.60 -0.69 -14.14
C LEU A 386 4.43 -1.67 -13.94
N GLN A 387 3.90 -2.20 -15.04
CA GLN A 387 2.87 -3.24 -14.95
C GLN A 387 3.38 -4.48 -14.22
N ALA A 388 2.48 -5.17 -13.54
CA ALA A 388 2.79 -6.33 -12.68
C ALA A 388 3.63 -7.43 -13.36
N ASP A 389 3.50 -7.63 -14.68
CA ASP A 389 4.32 -8.61 -15.42
C ASP A 389 5.80 -8.24 -15.45
N TRP A 390 6.13 -6.93 -15.52
CA TRP A 390 7.51 -6.47 -15.40
C TRP A 390 8.07 -6.76 -14.02
N LEU A 391 7.30 -6.45 -12.96
CA LEU A 391 7.68 -6.71 -11.58
C LEU A 391 7.99 -8.19 -11.37
N THR A 392 7.04 -9.07 -11.71
CA THR A 392 7.18 -10.52 -11.55
C THR A 392 8.41 -11.06 -12.31
N ALA A 393 8.63 -10.57 -13.55
CA ALA A 393 9.78 -10.99 -14.34
C ALA A 393 11.12 -10.49 -13.76
N ILE A 394 11.15 -9.26 -13.22
CA ILE A 394 12.34 -8.68 -12.58
C ILE A 394 12.69 -9.46 -11.30
N GLU A 395 11.73 -9.74 -10.44
CA GLU A 395 11.94 -10.49 -9.19
C GLU A 395 12.47 -11.91 -9.47
N LYS A 396 11.82 -12.61 -10.39
CA LYS A 396 12.27 -13.94 -10.83
C LYS A 396 13.68 -13.88 -11.40
N GLY A 397 13.94 -12.90 -12.29
CA GLY A 397 15.26 -12.74 -12.90
C GLY A 397 16.35 -12.41 -11.89
N TRP A 398 16.04 -11.62 -10.85
CA TRP A 398 16.96 -11.33 -9.76
C TRP A 398 17.32 -12.61 -8.99
N ALA A 399 16.33 -13.40 -8.60
CA ALA A 399 16.55 -14.67 -7.89
C ALA A 399 17.37 -15.67 -8.69
N GLU A 400 17.29 -15.66 -10.03
CA GLU A 400 18.03 -16.57 -10.90
C GLU A 400 19.46 -16.08 -11.22
N ASN A 401 19.75 -14.78 -11.12
CA ASN A 401 21.00 -14.20 -11.65
C ASN A 401 21.83 -13.44 -10.61
N VAL A 402 21.26 -13.03 -9.48
CA VAL A 402 21.91 -12.18 -8.47
C VAL A 402 21.78 -12.78 -7.06
N GLY A 403 20.62 -13.25 -6.66
CA GLY A 403 20.29 -13.69 -5.31
C GLY A 403 20.82 -15.09 -4.91
N ASN A 404 21.96 -15.53 -5.42
CA ASN A 404 22.54 -16.86 -5.16
C ASN A 404 23.52 -16.86 -4.01
#